data_f22896ec2b86c6e55295eaa09e5b1b6a
#
_entry.id   f22896ec2b86c6e55295eaa09e5b1b6a
#
_cell.length_a   1.000
_cell.length_b   1.000
_cell.length_c   1.000
_cell.angle_alpha   90.00
_cell.angle_beta   90.00
_cell.angle_gamma   90.00
#
_symmetry.space_group_name_H-M   'P 1'
#
loop_
_entity.id
_entity.type
_entity.pdbx_description
1 polymer ?
#
loop_
_entity_poly.entity_id
_entity_poly.type
_entity_poly.pdbx_seq_one_letter_code
_entity_poly.pdbx_strand_id
1 'polypeptide(L)'
;KVTRAHTEAVQRCERIGFDAIELHGAHGYLVSSFLSPLANRREDEYGGDIINRMRYPLELFTKMRDAWPDKKPMGVRFNGTDWDDQGLTTEDAITFGKALKDVGCDFFDISGGGNSMARPQVGPGYQAHLAKAVKHATNIPTMAVGMIRDPRLAEKLIADGSCDMIALARGLLYEPRWP
;
A
#
# COMPACT_ATOMS: atom_id res chain seq x y z
N LYS A 1 -9.38 18.60 9.20
CA LYS A 1 -10.25 17.71 9.99
C LYS A 1 -9.86 16.24 9.79
N VAL A 2 -9.78 15.74 8.56
CA VAL A 2 -9.47 14.33 8.26
C VAL A 2 -8.07 13.95 8.73
N THR A 3 -7.03 14.72 8.38
CA THR A 3 -5.64 14.49 8.83
C THR A 3 -5.55 14.42 10.36
N ARG A 4 -6.23 15.31 11.08
CA ARG A 4 -6.27 15.27 12.55
C ARG A 4 -6.88 13.97 13.07
N ALA A 5 -7.94 13.47 12.46
CA ALA A 5 -8.56 12.20 12.87
C ALA A 5 -7.61 11.01 12.71
N HIS A 6 -6.78 10.98 11.64
CA HIS A 6 -5.75 9.96 11.45
C HIS A 6 -4.64 10.09 12.50
N THR A 7 -4.14 11.30 12.76
CA THR A 7 -3.14 11.54 13.80
C THR A 7 -3.64 11.12 15.19
N GLU A 8 -4.90 11.44 15.54
CA GLU A 8 -5.51 10.98 16.78
C GLU A 8 -5.68 9.46 16.83
N ALA A 9 -5.93 8.80 15.69
CA ALA A 9 -5.96 7.32 15.61
C ALA A 9 -4.58 6.72 15.87
N VAL A 10 -3.51 7.28 15.29
CA VAL A 10 -2.12 6.88 15.54
C VAL A 10 -1.79 6.98 17.03
N GLN A 11 -2.13 8.09 17.68
CA GLN A 11 -1.91 8.28 19.13
C GLN A 11 -2.69 7.27 19.97
N ARG A 12 -3.91 6.87 19.55
CA ARG A 12 -4.64 5.78 20.21
C ARG A 12 -3.94 4.43 20.05
N CYS A 13 -3.44 4.10 18.86
CA CYS A 13 -2.68 2.88 18.61
C CYS A 13 -1.43 2.81 19.50
N GLU A 14 -0.71 3.93 19.64
CA GLU A 14 0.45 4.00 20.54
C GLU A 14 0.06 3.74 21.99
N ARG A 15 -0.98 4.40 22.49
CA ARG A 15 -1.44 4.24 23.90
C ARG A 15 -1.87 2.83 24.24
N ILE A 16 -2.45 2.08 23.29
CA ILE A 16 -2.90 0.70 23.51
C ILE A 16 -1.84 -0.35 23.17
N GLY A 17 -0.62 0.09 22.81
CA GLY A 17 0.56 -0.75 22.72
C GLY A 17 0.77 -1.49 21.40
N PHE A 18 0.24 -0.97 20.26
CA PHE A 18 0.61 -1.55 18.96
C PHE A 18 2.10 -1.44 18.68
N ASP A 19 2.69 -2.47 18.09
CA ASP A 19 4.10 -2.53 17.70
C ASP A 19 4.36 -1.92 16.31
N ALA A 20 3.38 -1.98 15.41
CA ALA A 20 3.42 -1.41 14.08
C ALA A 20 2.04 -0.91 13.67
N ILE A 21 2.00 0.01 12.71
CA ILE A 21 0.76 0.49 12.08
C ILE A 21 0.92 0.58 10.56
N GLU A 22 -0.20 0.52 9.86
CA GLU A 22 -0.24 0.64 8.41
C GLU A 22 -1.37 1.59 7.99
N LEU A 23 -1.03 2.60 7.16
CA LEU A 23 -2.03 3.45 6.52
C LEU A 23 -2.67 2.68 5.37
N HIS A 24 -3.99 2.49 5.43
CA HIS A 24 -4.73 1.92 4.31
C HIS A 24 -4.91 2.96 3.19
N GLY A 25 -4.09 2.85 2.15
CA GLY A 25 -4.05 3.75 1.01
C GLY A 25 -4.51 3.11 -0.31
N ALA A 26 -5.28 2.01 -0.27
CA ALA A 26 -5.68 1.21 -1.42
C ALA A 26 -7.21 1.17 -1.64
N HIS A 27 -7.63 0.47 -2.70
CA HIS A 27 -8.98 -0.06 -2.95
C HIS A 27 -10.11 0.97 -3.04
N GLY A 28 -9.83 2.16 -3.62
CA GLY A 28 -10.84 3.20 -3.84
C GLY A 28 -11.21 4.02 -2.61
N TYR A 29 -10.53 3.80 -1.46
CA TYR A 29 -10.69 4.63 -0.28
C TYR A 29 -9.91 5.94 -0.40
N LEU A 30 -9.99 6.80 0.61
CA LEU A 30 -9.55 8.19 0.57
C LEU A 30 -8.18 8.40 -0.10
N VAL A 31 -7.13 7.76 0.38
CA VAL A 31 -5.77 7.91 -0.16
C VAL A 31 -5.68 7.41 -1.60
N SER A 32 -6.26 6.23 -1.86
CA SER A 32 -6.33 5.64 -3.20
C SER A 32 -7.09 6.54 -4.18
N SER A 33 -8.17 7.20 -3.74
CA SER A 33 -8.95 8.10 -4.58
C SER A 33 -8.20 9.40 -4.94
N PHE A 34 -7.23 9.83 -4.12
CA PHE A 34 -6.33 10.91 -4.52
C PHE A 34 -5.28 10.46 -5.53
N LEU A 35 -4.74 9.26 -5.37
CA LEU A 35 -3.69 8.73 -6.25
C LEU A 35 -4.20 8.36 -7.64
N SER A 36 -5.40 7.82 -7.75
CA SER A 36 -5.97 7.35 -9.02
C SER A 36 -6.50 8.49 -9.89
N PRO A 37 -6.08 8.61 -11.16
CA PRO A 37 -6.66 9.59 -12.09
C PRO A 37 -8.12 9.28 -12.45
N LEU A 38 -8.60 8.05 -12.22
CA LEU A 38 -10.01 7.69 -12.43
C LEU A 38 -10.92 8.36 -11.40
N ALA A 39 -10.46 8.48 -10.15
CA ALA A 39 -11.21 9.08 -9.05
C ALA A 39 -10.87 10.56 -8.84
N ASN A 40 -9.58 10.93 -8.97
CA ASN A 40 -9.12 12.30 -8.77
C ASN A 40 -9.28 13.14 -10.04
N ARG A 41 -10.33 13.94 -10.07
CA ARG A 41 -10.67 14.89 -11.17
C ARG A 41 -10.37 16.34 -10.81
N ARG A 42 -9.51 16.58 -9.78
CA ARG A 42 -9.15 17.91 -9.32
C ARG A 42 -8.25 18.61 -10.34
N GLU A 43 -8.38 19.94 -10.40
CA GLU A 43 -7.58 20.83 -11.27
C GLU A 43 -6.64 21.74 -10.47
N ASP A 44 -6.57 21.54 -9.13
CA ASP A 44 -5.67 22.26 -8.24
C ASP A 44 -4.38 21.45 -7.96
N GLU A 45 -3.57 21.93 -7.01
CA GLU A 45 -2.29 21.32 -6.65
C GLU A 45 -2.38 19.88 -6.11
N TYR A 46 -3.57 19.31 -5.96
CA TYR A 46 -3.81 17.92 -5.53
C TYR A 46 -4.32 17.03 -6.68
N GLY A 47 -4.39 17.52 -7.91
CA GLY A 47 -4.87 16.79 -9.08
C GLY A 47 -3.94 16.88 -10.28
N GLY A 48 -4.29 16.18 -11.36
CA GLY A 48 -3.50 16.14 -12.59
C GLY A 48 -2.45 15.03 -12.59
N ASP A 49 -1.16 15.36 -12.64
CA ASP A 49 -0.06 14.39 -12.65
C ASP A 49 0.14 13.69 -11.30
N ILE A 50 0.96 12.63 -11.29
CA ILE A 50 1.18 11.83 -10.08
C ILE A 50 1.83 12.66 -8.96
N ILE A 51 2.65 13.65 -9.27
CA ILE A 51 3.33 14.49 -8.26
C ILE A 51 2.29 15.28 -7.45
N ASN A 52 1.27 15.81 -8.13
CA ASN A 52 0.18 16.51 -7.48
C ASN A 52 -0.78 15.53 -6.78
N ARG A 53 -1.13 14.42 -7.43
CA ARG A 53 -2.05 13.42 -6.85
C ARG A 53 -1.51 12.79 -5.58
N MET A 54 -0.20 12.61 -5.43
CA MET A 54 0.42 12.06 -4.22
C MET A 54 0.66 13.09 -3.10
N ARG A 55 0.46 14.39 -3.35
CA ARG A 55 0.70 15.47 -2.36
C ARG A 55 -0.07 15.23 -1.06
N TYR A 56 -1.40 15.12 -1.12
CA TYR A 56 -2.20 14.87 0.09
C TYR A 56 -1.87 13.53 0.78
N PRO A 57 -1.74 12.40 0.09
CA PRO A 57 -1.22 11.16 0.67
C PRO A 57 0.08 11.32 1.46
N LEU A 58 1.06 12.04 0.92
CA LEU A 58 2.34 12.29 1.59
C LEU A 58 2.19 13.23 2.80
N GLU A 59 1.43 14.32 2.67
CA GLU A 59 1.12 15.21 3.80
C GLU A 59 0.45 14.44 4.95
N LEU A 60 -0.51 13.57 4.62
CA LEU A 60 -1.19 12.73 5.60
C LEU A 60 -0.20 11.78 6.28
N PHE A 61 0.58 11.04 5.50
CA PHE A 61 1.55 10.07 6.03
C PHE A 61 2.58 10.78 6.93
N THR A 62 3.15 11.90 6.50
CA THR A 62 4.11 12.67 7.29
C THR A 62 3.53 13.06 8.65
N LYS A 63 2.29 13.57 8.69
CA LYS A 63 1.62 13.92 9.95
C LYS A 63 1.34 12.72 10.85
N MET A 64 1.08 11.56 10.26
CA MET A 64 0.94 10.31 11.01
C MET A 64 2.29 9.83 11.54
N ARG A 65 3.36 9.90 10.70
CA ARG A 65 4.73 9.55 11.08
C ARG A 65 5.25 10.43 12.24
N ASP A 66 5.01 11.74 12.18
CA ASP A 66 5.35 12.68 13.27
C ASP A 66 4.70 12.31 14.61
N ALA A 67 3.56 11.64 14.59
CA ALA A 67 2.80 11.23 15.77
C ALA A 67 3.07 9.80 16.24
N TRP A 68 3.79 8.99 15.45
CA TRP A 68 4.17 7.60 15.75
C TRP A 68 5.63 7.51 16.19
N PRO A 69 5.99 6.73 17.21
CA PRO A 69 7.38 6.63 17.66
C PRO A 69 8.34 6.16 16.56
N ASP A 70 9.47 6.84 16.39
CA ASP A 70 10.46 6.55 15.35
C ASP A 70 10.98 5.11 15.38
N LYS A 71 11.05 4.51 16.57
CA LYS A 71 11.50 3.12 16.77
C LYS A 71 10.47 2.04 16.40
N LYS A 72 9.23 2.44 16.08
CA LYS A 72 8.16 1.52 15.72
C LYS A 72 7.87 1.62 14.22
N PRO A 73 7.78 0.48 13.50
CA PRO A 73 7.50 0.49 12.05
C PRO A 73 6.15 1.14 11.72
N MET A 74 6.14 1.89 10.62
CA MET A 74 4.94 2.44 10.01
C MET A 74 4.97 2.23 8.50
N GLY A 75 3.98 1.54 7.97
CA GLY A 75 3.86 1.22 6.56
C GLY A 75 2.66 1.84 5.88
N VAL A 76 2.58 1.59 4.57
CA VAL A 76 1.43 1.97 3.74
C VAL A 76 1.00 0.80 2.86
N ARG A 77 -0.29 0.49 2.89
CA ARG A 77 -0.90 -0.36 1.88
C ARG A 77 -1.44 0.50 0.76
N PHE A 78 -1.00 0.25 -0.50
CA PHE A 78 -1.45 1.02 -1.65
C PHE A 78 -1.56 0.17 -2.93
N ASN A 79 -2.24 0.72 -3.94
CA ASN A 79 -2.40 0.04 -5.21
C ASN A 79 -1.13 0.12 -6.04
N GLY A 80 -0.66 -1.01 -6.57
CA GLY A 80 0.35 -1.08 -7.62
C GLY A 80 -0.24 -0.81 -9.02
N THR A 81 -1.57 -0.90 -9.16
CA THR A 81 -2.32 -0.57 -10.40
C THR A 81 -3.81 -0.51 -10.11
N ASP A 82 -4.56 0.19 -10.95
CA ASP A 82 -6.03 0.17 -10.94
C ASP A 82 -6.63 -0.90 -11.86
N TRP A 83 -5.81 -1.68 -12.57
CA TRP A 83 -6.22 -2.66 -13.60
C TRP A 83 -6.98 -2.03 -14.77
N ASP A 84 -6.72 -0.76 -15.04
CA ASP A 84 -7.39 0.05 -16.06
C ASP A 84 -6.34 0.92 -16.74
N ASP A 85 -6.33 0.96 -18.05
CA ASP A 85 -5.32 1.69 -18.85
C ASP A 85 -5.34 3.20 -18.59
N GLN A 86 -6.47 3.74 -18.12
CA GLN A 86 -6.62 5.14 -17.72
C GLN A 86 -6.43 5.37 -16.22
N GLY A 87 -6.12 4.33 -15.47
CA GLY A 87 -5.97 4.35 -14.03
C GLY A 87 -4.54 4.56 -13.55
N LEU A 88 -4.34 4.34 -12.26
CA LEU A 88 -3.02 4.32 -11.64
C LEU A 88 -2.16 3.22 -12.27
N THR A 89 -0.98 3.58 -12.76
CA THR A 89 0.00 2.65 -13.33
C THR A 89 0.99 2.14 -12.28
N THR A 90 1.74 1.09 -12.63
CA THR A 90 2.83 0.60 -11.76
C THR A 90 3.97 1.63 -11.63
N GLU A 91 4.21 2.43 -12.65
CA GLU A 91 5.17 3.54 -12.63
C GLU A 91 4.75 4.64 -11.66
N ASP A 92 3.46 4.99 -11.62
CA ASP A 92 2.89 5.90 -10.62
C ASP A 92 3.08 5.35 -9.20
N ALA A 93 2.80 4.06 -9.02
CA ALA A 93 2.98 3.38 -7.73
C ALA A 93 4.44 3.38 -7.27
N ILE A 94 5.39 3.16 -8.18
CA ILE A 94 6.83 3.25 -7.91
C ILE A 94 7.21 4.68 -7.51
N THR A 95 6.70 5.68 -8.23
CA THR A 95 6.96 7.09 -7.94
C THR A 95 6.46 7.45 -6.54
N PHE A 96 5.25 7.03 -6.19
CA PHE A 96 4.69 7.22 -4.85
C PHE A 96 5.48 6.46 -3.78
N GLY A 97 5.88 5.22 -4.04
CA GLY A 97 6.70 4.42 -3.14
C GLY A 97 8.06 5.07 -2.82
N LYS A 98 8.72 5.65 -3.83
CA LYS A 98 9.97 6.42 -3.61
C LYS A 98 9.73 7.64 -2.72
N ALA A 99 8.68 8.40 -2.97
CA ALA A 99 8.34 9.56 -2.15
C ALA A 99 7.94 9.17 -0.71
N LEU A 100 7.25 8.04 -0.51
CA LEU A 100 6.97 7.49 0.82
C LEU A 100 8.24 7.11 1.58
N LYS A 101 9.22 6.51 0.89
CA LYS A 101 10.54 6.20 1.47
C LYS A 101 11.21 7.47 2.02
N ASP A 102 11.20 8.56 1.24
CA ASP A 102 11.85 9.82 1.59
C ASP A 102 11.20 10.49 2.82
N VAL A 103 9.94 10.18 3.12
CA VAL A 103 9.23 10.67 4.32
C VAL A 103 9.16 9.63 5.46
N GLY A 104 10.00 8.58 5.41
CA GLY A 104 10.20 7.64 6.51
C GLY A 104 9.19 6.50 6.61
N CYS A 105 8.71 5.99 5.46
CA CYS A 105 7.93 4.76 5.42
C CYS A 105 8.84 3.53 5.53
N ASP A 106 8.51 2.61 6.44
CA ASP A 106 9.35 1.45 6.76
C ASP A 106 9.02 0.21 5.92
N PHE A 107 7.77 0.04 5.48
CA PHE A 107 7.36 -1.11 4.67
C PHE A 107 6.14 -0.80 3.81
N PHE A 108 5.94 -1.62 2.77
CA PHE A 108 4.79 -1.54 1.88
C PHE A 108 3.97 -2.85 1.88
N ASP A 109 2.65 -2.74 1.74
CA ASP A 109 1.75 -3.82 1.33
C ASP A 109 1.13 -3.45 -0.03
N ILE A 110 1.47 -4.21 -1.09
CA ILE A 110 1.09 -3.86 -2.45
C ILE A 110 -0.09 -4.70 -2.91
N SER A 111 -1.18 -4.00 -3.22
CA SER A 111 -2.41 -4.56 -3.74
C SER A 111 -2.80 -3.91 -5.08
N GLY A 112 -4.07 -3.96 -5.50
CA GLY A 112 -4.54 -3.30 -6.72
C GLY A 112 -6.05 -3.23 -6.84
N GLY A 113 -6.51 -2.26 -7.64
CA GLY A 113 -7.92 -2.07 -7.97
C GLY A 113 -8.73 -1.27 -6.96
N GLY A 114 -10.04 -1.23 -7.17
CA GLY A 114 -11.00 -0.53 -6.31
C GLY A 114 -11.43 0.85 -6.81
N ASN A 115 -10.71 1.48 -7.73
CA ASN A 115 -11.09 2.74 -8.39
C ASN A 115 -11.75 2.52 -9.75
N SER A 116 -11.69 1.31 -10.28
CA SER A 116 -12.27 0.90 -11.57
C SER A 116 -13.13 -0.34 -11.39
N MET A 117 -14.05 -0.58 -12.32
CA MET A 117 -14.78 -1.84 -12.46
C MET A 117 -13.98 -2.92 -13.20
N ALA A 118 -12.81 -2.57 -13.73
CA ALA A 118 -11.90 -3.49 -14.38
C ALA A 118 -11.48 -4.61 -13.40
N ARG A 119 -11.44 -5.84 -13.90
CA ARG A 119 -11.09 -7.01 -13.11
C ARG A 119 -9.87 -7.70 -13.72
N PRO A 120 -8.78 -7.87 -12.95
CA PRO A 120 -7.65 -8.67 -13.42
C PRO A 120 -8.05 -10.13 -13.58
N GLN A 121 -7.27 -10.86 -14.35
CA GLN A 121 -7.30 -12.31 -14.31
C GLN A 121 -6.78 -12.78 -12.95
N VAL A 122 -7.67 -13.26 -12.08
CA VAL A 122 -7.32 -13.69 -10.74
C VAL A 122 -6.80 -15.13 -10.72
N GLY A 123 -5.74 -15.35 -9.96
CA GLY A 123 -5.12 -16.65 -9.73
C GLY A 123 -4.13 -16.59 -8.55
N PRO A 124 -3.51 -17.71 -8.17
CA PRO A 124 -2.55 -17.73 -7.08
C PRO A 124 -1.40 -16.73 -7.32
N GLY A 125 -1.23 -15.76 -6.41
CA GLY A 125 -0.16 -14.76 -6.48
C GLY A 125 -0.32 -13.69 -7.56
N TYR A 126 -1.53 -13.47 -8.10
CA TYR A 126 -1.76 -12.60 -9.26
C TYR A 126 -1.29 -11.14 -9.10
N GLN A 127 -1.07 -10.67 -7.88
CA GLN A 127 -0.57 -9.33 -7.59
C GLN A 127 0.92 -9.30 -7.21
N ALA A 128 1.57 -10.45 -7.08
CA ALA A 128 2.95 -10.51 -6.59
C ALA A 128 3.95 -9.75 -7.49
N HIS A 129 3.71 -9.69 -8.80
CA HIS A 129 4.53 -8.93 -9.73
C HIS A 129 4.53 -7.41 -9.44
N LEU A 130 3.43 -6.87 -8.90
CA LEU A 130 3.32 -5.46 -8.48
C LEU A 130 4.23 -5.20 -7.26
N ALA A 131 4.15 -6.08 -6.26
CA ALA A 131 5.02 -6.02 -5.08
C ALA A 131 6.49 -6.09 -5.49
N LYS A 132 6.84 -7.03 -6.39
CA LYS A 132 8.20 -7.16 -6.94
C LYS A 132 8.69 -5.87 -7.60
N ALA A 133 7.88 -5.25 -8.46
CA ALA A 133 8.25 -4.03 -9.17
C ALA A 133 8.53 -2.88 -8.19
N VAL A 134 7.63 -2.65 -7.23
CA VAL A 134 7.79 -1.59 -6.22
C VAL A 134 9.00 -1.86 -5.32
N LYS A 135 9.15 -3.09 -4.80
CA LYS A 135 10.30 -3.50 -3.98
C LYS A 135 11.63 -3.22 -4.67
N HIS A 136 11.80 -3.69 -5.91
CA HIS A 136 13.05 -3.53 -6.64
C HIS A 136 13.38 -2.06 -6.94
N ALA A 137 12.36 -1.22 -7.16
CA ALA A 137 12.55 0.19 -7.45
C ALA A 137 12.84 1.05 -6.22
N THR A 138 12.40 0.62 -5.02
CA THR A 138 12.47 1.41 -3.78
C THR A 138 13.47 0.84 -2.76
N ASN A 139 13.72 -0.48 -2.83
CA ASN A 139 14.49 -1.23 -1.82
C ASN A 139 13.91 -1.08 -0.40
N ILE A 140 12.58 -1.02 -0.28
CA ILE A 140 11.82 -1.03 0.98
C ILE A 140 11.24 -2.43 1.19
N PRO A 141 11.23 -2.98 2.42
CA PRO A 141 10.54 -4.21 2.74
C PRO A 141 9.10 -4.21 2.24
N THR A 142 8.70 -5.22 1.47
CA THR A 142 7.42 -5.20 0.77
C THR A 142 6.66 -6.51 0.97
N MET A 143 5.37 -6.40 1.31
CA MET A 143 4.43 -7.52 1.35
C MET A 143 3.77 -7.73 0.00
N ALA A 144 3.62 -9.00 -0.38
CA ALA A 144 2.76 -9.41 -1.49
C ALA A 144 1.46 -10.02 -0.98
N VAL A 145 0.37 -9.72 -1.67
CA VAL A 145 -0.96 -10.27 -1.40
C VAL A 145 -1.58 -10.79 -2.70
N GLY A 146 -2.60 -11.61 -2.61
CA GLY A 146 -3.40 -12.04 -3.76
C GLY A 146 -3.46 -13.55 -3.95
N MET A 147 -4.42 -14.22 -3.27
CA MET A 147 -4.68 -15.66 -3.37
C MET A 147 -3.46 -16.56 -3.12
N ILE A 148 -2.52 -16.13 -2.30
CA ILE A 148 -1.35 -16.90 -1.89
C ILE A 148 -1.81 -17.83 -0.76
N ARG A 149 -2.35 -19.00 -1.13
CA ARG A 149 -2.90 -20.00 -0.18
C ARG A 149 -1.95 -21.16 0.06
N ASP A 150 -1.12 -21.49 -0.93
CA ASP A 150 -0.11 -22.55 -0.84
C ASP A 150 1.15 -22.00 -0.17
N PRO A 151 1.61 -22.56 0.96
CA PRO A 151 2.86 -22.17 1.61
C PRO A 151 4.08 -22.28 0.70
N ARG A 152 4.08 -23.21 -0.24
CA ARG A 152 5.18 -23.36 -1.21
C ARG A 152 5.24 -22.17 -2.18
N LEU A 153 4.08 -21.61 -2.55
CA LEU A 153 4.05 -20.40 -3.35
C LEU A 153 4.54 -19.19 -2.53
N ALA A 154 4.15 -19.09 -1.28
CA ALA A 154 4.62 -18.04 -0.37
C ALA A 154 6.15 -18.09 -0.22
N GLU A 155 6.70 -19.26 0.09
CA GLU A 155 8.16 -19.50 0.18
C GLU A 155 8.86 -19.14 -1.11
N LYS A 156 8.34 -19.56 -2.25
CA LYS A 156 8.92 -19.24 -3.56
C LYS A 156 9.00 -17.74 -3.82
N LEU A 157 7.92 -16.98 -3.51
CA LEU A 157 7.89 -15.53 -3.73
C LEU A 157 8.90 -14.77 -2.86
N ILE A 158 9.17 -15.27 -1.65
CA ILE A 158 10.21 -14.73 -0.77
C ILE A 158 11.59 -15.12 -1.29
N ALA A 159 11.81 -16.41 -1.59
CA ALA A 159 13.10 -16.93 -2.02
C ALA A 159 13.58 -16.35 -3.37
N ASP A 160 12.66 -16.05 -4.29
CA ASP A 160 13.00 -15.41 -5.58
C ASP A 160 13.09 -13.86 -5.49
N GLY A 161 12.94 -13.29 -4.30
CA GLY A 161 13.05 -11.87 -4.07
C GLY A 161 11.86 -11.03 -4.54
N SER A 162 10.72 -11.66 -4.85
CA SER A 162 9.51 -10.95 -5.29
C SER A 162 8.90 -10.11 -4.17
N CYS A 163 9.05 -10.53 -2.92
CA CYS A 163 8.62 -9.79 -1.73
C CYS A 163 9.45 -10.21 -0.52
N ASP A 164 9.26 -9.55 0.62
CA ASP A 164 9.89 -9.89 1.90
C ASP A 164 8.90 -10.54 2.88
N MET A 165 7.61 -10.28 2.68
CA MET A 165 6.52 -10.73 3.54
C MET A 165 5.31 -11.11 2.68
N ILE A 166 4.44 -11.96 3.23
CA ILE A 166 3.18 -12.37 2.61
C ILE A 166 2.00 -11.89 3.46
N ALA A 167 1.06 -11.20 2.84
CA ALA A 167 -0.18 -10.79 3.50
C ALA A 167 -1.31 -11.80 3.20
N LEU A 168 -1.93 -12.30 4.25
CA LEU A 168 -3.02 -13.26 4.20
C LEU A 168 -4.25 -12.72 4.97
N ALA A 169 -5.43 -12.84 4.40
CA ALA A 169 -6.68 -12.52 5.09
C ALA A 169 -7.58 -13.75 5.18
N ARG A 170 -8.34 -14.05 4.13
CA ARG A 170 -9.27 -15.19 4.11
C ARG A 170 -8.59 -16.54 4.30
N GLY A 171 -7.33 -16.69 3.91
CA GLY A 171 -6.54 -17.91 4.16
C GLY A 171 -6.45 -18.22 5.66
N LEU A 172 -6.17 -17.23 6.49
CA LEU A 172 -6.08 -17.38 7.96
C LEU A 172 -7.45 -17.58 8.63
N LEU A 173 -8.56 -17.18 8.00
CA LEU A 173 -9.89 -17.50 8.50
C LEU A 173 -10.25 -18.98 8.29
N TYR A 174 -9.74 -19.60 7.21
CA TYR A 174 -9.91 -21.02 6.93
C TYR A 174 -8.95 -21.89 7.73
N GLU A 175 -7.70 -21.50 7.81
CA GLU A 175 -6.63 -22.24 8.48
C GLU A 175 -5.81 -21.29 9.35
N PRO A 176 -6.21 -21.07 10.61
CA PRO A 176 -5.49 -20.20 11.53
C PRO A 176 -4.05 -20.65 11.86
N ARG A 177 -3.73 -21.92 11.58
CA ARG A 177 -2.40 -22.52 11.79
C ARG A 177 -1.58 -22.55 10.50
N TRP A 178 -1.95 -21.77 9.52
CA TRP A 178 -1.27 -21.73 8.22
C TRP A 178 0.23 -21.37 8.32
N PRO A 179 0.67 -20.40 9.18
CA PRO A 179 2.07 -20.12 9.42
C PRO A 179 2.83 -21.26 10.07
#